data_17bcb40ab1f54486eb181026666ccb29
#
_entry.id   17bcb40ab1f54486eb181026666ccb29
#
_cell.length_a   1.000
_cell.length_b   1.000
_cell.length_c   1.000
_cell.angle_alpha   90.00
_cell.angle_beta   90.00
_cell.angle_gamma   90.00
#
_symmetry.space_group_name_H-M   'P 1'
#
loop_
_entity.id
_entity.type
_entity.pdbx_description
1 polymer ?
#
loop_
_entity_poly.entity_id
_entity_poly.type
_entity_poly.pdbx_seq_one_letter_code
_entity_poly.pdbx_strand_id
1 'polypeptide(L)'
;LVVGLAAAIMVIGGCFVAMGTKSYFYRDGRSVNQGVVYNNDSGALTVRSEEEAYEKIAEELGVKTLKLGYMPEDMRFEDVSIGVGYGKMRYKYKDKKVFFVQTKVDKTTSKSHSSDAKEEHKIWNSGLHMNIVVCSEIIEPGEWGYMAQFVYNGVYYYLSGVMERTDFDEMLKKIHF
;
A
#
# COMPACT_ATOMS: atom_id res chain seq x y z
N LEU A 1 31.84 -6.61 32.13
CA LEU A 1 30.38 -6.63 31.92
C LEU A 1 29.88 -5.42 31.11
N VAL A 2 30.37 -4.21 31.40
CA VAL A 2 29.98 -2.94 30.74
C VAL A 2 30.41 -2.90 29.28
N VAL A 3 31.58 -3.43 28.91
CA VAL A 3 32.09 -3.44 27.54
C VAL A 3 31.26 -4.36 26.65
N GLY A 4 30.77 -5.50 27.16
CA GLY A 4 29.91 -6.41 26.45
C GLY A 4 28.54 -5.83 26.10
N LEU A 5 27.98 -5.01 27.01
CA LEU A 5 26.70 -4.36 26.82
C LEU A 5 26.77 -3.26 25.73
N ALA A 6 27.86 -2.47 25.73
CA ALA A 6 28.10 -1.45 24.71
C ALA A 6 28.27 -2.05 23.29
N ALA A 7 28.97 -3.20 23.18
CA ALA A 7 29.10 -3.89 21.91
C ALA A 7 27.77 -4.45 21.41
N ALA A 8 26.91 -4.98 22.28
CA ALA A 8 25.58 -5.47 21.91
C ALA A 8 24.67 -4.33 21.42
N ILE A 9 24.73 -3.16 22.06
CA ILE A 9 23.96 -1.98 21.64
C ILE A 9 24.41 -1.48 20.26
N MET A 10 25.74 -1.48 19.99
CA MET A 10 26.27 -1.07 18.69
C MET A 10 25.87 -2.05 17.56
N VAL A 11 25.84 -3.36 17.83
CA VAL A 11 25.39 -4.35 16.85
C VAL A 11 23.90 -4.20 16.54
N ILE A 12 23.08 -3.97 17.55
CA ILE A 12 21.64 -3.77 17.36
C ILE A 12 21.37 -2.41 16.69
N GLY A 13 22.05 -1.34 17.14
CA GLY A 13 21.92 0.00 16.56
C GLY A 13 22.48 0.08 15.13
N GLY A 14 23.58 -0.61 14.81
CA GLY A 14 24.18 -0.63 13.49
C GLY A 14 23.31 -1.33 12.43
N CYS A 15 22.54 -2.33 12.82
CA CYS A 15 21.59 -2.98 11.91
C CYS A 15 20.43 -2.07 11.49
N PHE A 16 20.03 -1.11 12.36
CA PHE A 16 18.97 -0.15 12.02
C PHE A 16 19.44 0.99 11.12
N VAL A 17 20.71 1.36 11.15
CA VAL A 17 21.28 2.43 10.34
C VAL A 17 21.65 1.95 8.92
N ALA A 18 21.96 0.66 8.75
CA ALA A 18 22.27 0.08 7.44
C ALA A 18 21.04 -0.15 6.54
N MET A 19 19.83 0.00 7.08
CA MET A 19 18.57 -0.05 6.31
C MET A 19 18.14 1.34 5.83
N GLY A 20 19.12 2.15 5.42
CA GLY A 20 18.92 3.47 4.89
C GLY A 20 18.16 3.47 3.58
N THR A 21 17.16 4.29 3.53
CA THR A 21 16.69 5.07 2.37
C THR A 21 16.75 4.35 1.03
N LYS A 22 15.86 3.41 0.80
CA LYS A 22 15.52 3.01 -0.57
C LYS A 22 14.02 3.13 -0.76
N SER A 23 13.67 4.02 -1.68
CA SER A 23 12.35 4.30 -2.21
C SER A 23 11.45 3.07 -2.23
N TYR A 24 10.31 3.12 -1.51
CA TYR A 24 9.35 2.03 -1.41
C TYR A 24 8.40 1.95 -2.59
N PHE A 25 8.43 2.92 -3.50
CA PHE A 25 7.46 3.01 -4.58
C PHE A 25 7.75 2.09 -5.76
N TYR A 26 8.98 1.66 -5.93
CA TYR A 26 9.35 0.88 -7.11
C TYR A 26 10.37 -0.21 -6.82
N ARG A 27 9.90 -1.40 -6.46
CA ARG A 27 10.70 -2.61 -6.60
C ARG A 27 9.89 -3.70 -7.25
N ASP A 28 10.21 -3.94 -8.50
CA ASP A 28 9.76 -5.08 -9.25
C ASP A 28 10.31 -6.37 -8.62
N GLY A 29 9.41 -7.29 -8.29
CA GLY A 29 9.63 -8.71 -8.17
C GLY A 29 10.57 -9.27 -7.11
N ARG A 30 11.38 -8.49 -6.38
CA ARG A 30 12.36 -9.02 -5.42
C ARG A 30 12.54 -8.21 -4.14
N SER A 31 11.64 -7.39 -3.75
CA SER A 31 11.84 -6.64 -2.52
C SER A 31 11.06 -7.20 -1.36
N VAL A 32 11.81 -7.64 -0.40
CA VAL A 32 11.35 -7.82 0.97
C VAL A 32 10.84 -6.48 1.45
N ASN A 33 9.54 -6.27 1.41
CA ASN A 33 8.90 -5.19 2.11
C ASN A 33 9.03 -5.48 3.59
N GLN A 34 9.86 -4.70 4.29
CA GLN A 34 9.91 -4.74 5.74
C GLN A 34 8.57 -4.27 6.28
N GLY A 35 7.74 -5.23 6.64
CA GLY A 35 6.48 -4.97 7.32
C GLY A 35 5.34 -5.89 6.94
N VAL A 36 5.24 -6.33 5.71
CA VAL A 36 4.27 -7.35 5.31
C VAL A 36 4.97 -8.29 4.34
N VAL A 37 5.34 -9.47 4.80
CA VAL A 37 5.78 -10.55 3.92
C VAL A 37 4.51 -11.08 3.27
N TYR A 38 4.21 -10.60 2.06
CA TYR A 38 3.23 -11.25 1.22
C TYR A 38 3.90 -12.48 0.62
N ASN A 39 3.51 -13.65 1.09
CA ASN A 39 3.97 -14.90 0.49
C ASN A 39 3.46 -14.93 -0.95
N ASN A 40 4.36 -14.88 -1.92
CA ASN A 40 4.05 -14.96 -3.34
C ASN A 40 3.56 -16.34 -3.80
N ASP A 41 3.44 -17.30 -2.87
CA ASP A 41 3.02 -18.67 -3.16
C ASP A 41 1.49 -18.87 -3.24
N SER A 42 0.72 -17.84 -2.94
CA SER A 42 -0.71 -17.86 -3.25
C SER A 42 -0.86 -17.62 -4.75
N GLY A 43 -1.19 -18.68 -5.47
CA GLY A 43 -1.37 -18.63 -6.92
C GLY A 43 -2.22 -17.45 -7.34
N ALA A 44 -1.76 -16.71 -8.34
CA ALA A 44 -2.54 -15.65 -8.95
C ALA A 44 -3.90 -16.24 -9.36
N LEU A 45 -4.95 -15.86 -8.65
CA LEU A 45 -6.28 -16.30 -9.01
C LEU A 45 -6.63 -15.65 -10.34
N THR A 46 -6.97 -16.46 -11.33
CA THR A 46 -7.47 -15.93 -12.59
C THR A 46 -8.85 -15.34 -12.33
N VAL A 47 -8.93 -14.04 -12.17
CA VAL A 47 -10.18 -13.28 -12.10
C VAL A 47 -10.47 -12.70 -13.48
N ARG A 48 -11.76 -12.61 -13.81
CA ARG A 48 -12.21 -12.12 -15.12
C ARG A 48 -12.42 -10.62 -15.14
N SER A 49 -12.59 -10.01 -13.97
CA SER A 49 -12.91 -8.59 -13.85
C SER A 49 -12.44 -8.02 -12.51
N GLU A 50 -12.34 -6.72 -12.44
CA GLU A 50 -12.08 -5.97 -11.21
C GLU A 50 -13.17 -6.23 -10.16
N GLU A 51 -14.44 -6.31 -10.56
CA GLU A 51 -15.56 -6.58 -9.66
C GLU A 51 -15.42 -7.95 -8.99
N GLU A 52 -15.11 -9.01 -9.76
CA GLU A 52 -14.84 -10.34 -9.23
C GLU A 52 -13.66 -10.32 -8.23
N ALA A 53 -12.64 -9.48 -8.49
CA ALA A 53 -11.52 -9.32 -7.56
C ALA A 53 -11.97 -8.74 -6.22
N TYR A 54 -12.81 -7.71 -6.21
CA TYR A 54 -13.36 -7.14 -4.98
C TYR A 54 -14.22 -8.15 -4.20
N GLU A 55 -15.04 -8.94 -4.89
CA GLU A 55 -15.86 -9.98 -4.27
C GLU A 55 -14.99 -11.03 -3.55
N LYS A 56 -13.95 -11.54 -4.23
CA LYS A 56 -13.04 -12.52 -3.65
C LYS A 56 -12.22 -11.94 -2.48
N ILE A 57 -11.81 -10.69 -2.54
CA ILE A 57 -11.15 -10.03 -1.42
C ILE A 57 -12.11 -9.91 -0.24
N ALA A 58 -13.37 -9.52 -0.47
CA ALA A 58 -14.37 -9.40 0.57
C ALA A 58 -14.67 -10.76 1.23
N GLU A 59 -14.75 -11.84 0.47
CA GLU A 59 -14.88 -13.21 0.98
C GLU A 59 -13.70 -13.60 1.88
N GLU A 60 -12.46 -13.36 1.43
CA GLU A 60 -11.24 -13.68 2.19
C GLU A 60 -11.14 -12.88 3.49
N LEU A 61 -11.43 -11.58 3.44
CA LEU A 61 -11.40 -10.72 4.61
C LEU A 61 -12.61 -10.93 5.54
N GLY A 62 -13.69 -11.53 5.05
CA GLY A 62 -14.93 -11.73 5.79
C GLY A 62 -15.64 -10.41 6.12
N VAL A 63 -15.40 -9.35 5.36
CA VAL A 63 -15.99 -8.02 5.54
C VAL A 63 -16.19 -7.36 4.17
N LYS A 64 -17.15 -6.44 4.10
CA LYS A 64 -17.31 -5.61 2.89
C LYS A 64 -16.08 -4.71 2.73
N THR A 65 -15.48 -4.73 1.56
CA THR A 65 -14.26 -4.00 1.23
C THR A 65 -14.56 -2.70 0.48
N LEU A 66 -13.62 -1.76 0.51
CA LEU A 66 -13.71 -0.52 -0.26
C LEU A 66 -13.31 -0.77 -1.71
N LYS A 67 -13.92 -0.01 -2.62
CA LYS A 67 -13.67 -0.03 -4.07
C LYS A 67 -13.17 1.33 -4.53
N LEU A 68 -12.41 1.32 -5.64
CA LEU A 68 -12.04 2.55 -6.34
C LEU A 68 -13.25 3.02 -7.15
N GLY A 69 -13.86 4.15 -6.78
CA GLY A 69 -15.01 4.73 -7.50
C GLY A 69 -14.62 5.66 -8.65
N TYR A 70 -13.34 5.84 -8.88
CA TYR A 70 -12.77 6.58 -10.00
C TYR A 70 -11.54 5.85 -10.51
N MET A 71 -11.46 5.69 -11.81
CA MET A 71 -10.31 5.16 -12.52
C MET A 71 -9.93 6.15 -13.62
N PRO A 72 -8.71 6.70 -13.63
CA PRO A 72 -8.23 7.53 -14.72
C PRO A 72 -8.36 6.84 -16.07
N GLU A 73 -8.52 7.61 -17.16
CA GLU A 73 -8.70 7.08 -18.52
C GLU A 73 -7.56 6.14 -18.95
N ASP A 74 -6.32 6.48 -18.57
CA ASP A 74 -5.13 5.68 -18.88
C ASP A 74 -4.85 4.55 -17.87
N MET A 75 -5.78 4.28 -16.96
CA MET A 75 -5.65 3.25 -15.95
C MET A 75 -6.53 2.05 -16.23
N ARG A 76 -6.00 0.85 -16.02
CA ARG A 76 -6.75 -0.39 -16.16
C ARG A 76 -6.37 -1.40 -15.10
N PHE A 77 -7.32 -2.21 -14.67
CA PHE A 77 -7.07 -3.38 -13.84
C PHE A 77 -6.24 -4.43 -14.60
N GLU A 78 -5.24 -5.01 -13.93
CA GLU A 78 -4.41 -6.08 -14.50
C GLU A 78 -4.68 -7.42 -13.82
N ASP A 79 -4.50 -7.48 -12.52
CA ASP A 79 -4.69 -8.72 -11.76
C ASP A 79 -4.92 -8.48 -10.27
N VAL A 80 -5.19 -9.57 -9.55
CA VAL A 80 -5.30 -9.60 -8.10
C VAL A 80 -4.50 -10.76 -7.52
N SER A 81 -3.85 -10.51 -6.40
CA SER A 81 -3.26 -11.54 -5.53
C SER A 81 -4.03 -11.57 -4.23
N ILE A 82 -4.53 -12.74 -3.83
CA ILE A 82 -5.28 -12.93 -2.60
C ILE A 82 -4.53 -13.95 -1.75
N GLY A 83 -4.35 -13.65 -0.48
CA GLY A 83 -3.74 -14.53 0.50
C GLY A 83 -4.47 -14.40 1.82
N VAL A 84 -4.05 -15.19 2.82
CA VAL A 84 -4.72 -15.22 4.12
C VAL A 84 -4.77 -13.83 4.74
N GLY A 85 -5.99 -13.28 4.84
CA GLY A 85 -6.27 -11.98 5.45
C GLY A 85 -5.83 -10.77 4.63
N TYR A 86 -5.52 -10.93 3.34
CA TYR A 86 -5.22 -9.78 2.48
C TYR A 86 -5.65 -9.98 1.03
N GLY A 87 -5.86 -8.85 0.33
CA GLY A 87 -6.01 -8.77 -1.10
C GLY A 87 -5.19 -7.61 -1.67
N LYS A 88 -4.51 -7.85 -2.78
CA LYS A 88 -3.69 -6.87 -3.49
C LYS A 88 -4.13 -6.80 -4.93
N MET A 89 -4.76 -5.72 -5.31
CA MET A 89 -5.12 -5.42 -6.70
C MET A 89 -3.99 -4.66 -7.37
N ARG A 90 -3.71 -5.03 -8.60
CA ARG A 90 -2.72 -4.38 -9.44
C ARG A 90 -3.40 -3.75 -10.64
N TYR A 91 -3.03 -2.51 -10.89
CA TYR A 91 -3.47 -1.73 -12.03
C TYR A 91 -2.27 -1.26 -12.82
N LYS A 92 -2.49 -1.00 -14.09
CA LYS A 92 -1.54 -0.31 -14.96
C LYS A 92 -2.07 1.09 -15.25
N TYR A 93 -1.28 2.11 -14.96
CA TYR A 93 -1.52 3.51 -15.30
C TYR A 93 -0.44 3.95 -16.28
N LYS A 94 -0.81 4.19 -17.55
CA LYS A 94 0.17 4.37 -18.65
C LYS A 94 1.12 3.16 -18.70
N ASP A 95 2.40 3.36 -18.35
CA ASP A 95 3.43 2.30 -18.27
C ASP A 95 3.80 1.93 -16.82
N LYS A 96 3.20 2.57 -15.83
CA LYS A 96 3.49 2.42 -14.40
C LYS A 96 2.48 1.51 -13.71
N LYS A 97 2.89 0.94 -12.57
CA LYS A 97 2.04 0.10 -11.74
C LYS A 97 1.41 0.91 -10.61
N VAL A 98 0.14 0.63 -10.35
CA VAL A 98 -0.60 1.15 -9.20
C VAL A 98 -1.11 -0.03 -8.39
N PHE A 99 -1.02 0.06 -7.07
CA PHE A 99 -1.42 -1.01 -6.17
C PHE A 99 -2.48 -0.52 -5.20
N PHE A 100 -3.54 -1.30 -5.05
CA PHE A 100 -4.53 -1.12 -4.01
C PHE A 100 -4.57 -2.38 -3.14
N VAL A 101 -4.10 -2.25 -1.90
CA VAL A 101 -3.97 -3.36 -0.95
C VAL A 101 -5.00 -3.20 0.17
N GLN A 102 -5.61 -4.30 0.55
CA GLN A 102 -6.60 -4.39 1.61
C GLN A 102 -6.19 -5.54 2.53
N THR A 103 -6.03 -5.28 3.81
CA THR A 103 -5.55 -6.27 4.77
C THR A 103 -6.35 -6.20 6.05
N LYS A 104 -6.78 -7.33 6.57
CA LYS A 104 -7.41 -7.40 7.88
C LYS A 104 -6.41 -6.95 8.95
N VAL A 105 -6.84 -6.04 9.82
CA VAL A 105 -5.99 -5.59 10.92
C VAL A 105 -6.03 -6.65 12.02
N ASP A 106 -4.96 -7.43 12.16
CA ASP A 106 -4.77 -8.25 13.34
C ASP A 106 -4.34 -7.37 14.52
N LYS A 107 -4.97 -7.59 15.67
CA LYS A 107 -4.73 -6.81 16.91
C LYS A 107 -3.27 -6.80 17.38
N THR A 108 -2.44 -7.69 16.84
CA THR A 108 -1.03 -7.85 17.22
C THR A 108 -0.07 -7.04 16.36
N THR A 109 -0.53 -6.43 15.28
CA THR A 109 0.33 -5.69 14.36
C THR A 109 0.14 -4.18 14.53
N SER A 110 0.65 -3.62 15.62
CA SER A 110 0.94 -2.17 15.69
C SER A 110 2.10 -1.87 14.75
N LYS A 111 1.81 -1.58 13.50
CA LYS A 111 2.83 -1.15 12.55
C LYS A 111 2.89 0.36 12.56
N SER A 112 3.87 0.91 13.26
CA SER A 112 4.35 2.24 12.95
C SER A 112 5.04 2.16 11.59
N HIS A 113 4.37 2.58 10.53
CA HIS A 113 5.04 2.89 9.28
C HIS A 113 5.75 4.23 9.45
N SER A 114 6.99 4.18 9.88
CA SER A 114 7.92 5.26 9.64
C SER A 114 8.35 5.14 8.18
N SER A 115 7.59 5.71 7.27
CA SER A 115 8.10 5.97 5.94
C SER A 115 8.83 7.31 5.99
N ASP A 116 10.01 7.40 5.40
CA ASP A 116 10.73 8.65 5.18
C ASP A 116 9.99 9.55 4.16
N ALA A 117 8.85 9.08 3.65
CA ALA A 117 7.99 9.84 2.75
C ALA A 117 7.39 11.03 3.49
N LYS A 118 7.54 12.19 2.92
CA LYS A 118 7.03 13.44 3.48
C LYS A 118 5.51 13.48 3.38
N GLU A 119 4.83 13.74 4.51
CA GLU A 119 3.41 14.08 4.48
C GLU A 119 3.23 15.34 3.62
N GLU A 120 2.40 15.24 2.60
CA GLU A 120 2.20 16.33 1.67
C GLU A 120 0.89 17.06 1.91
N HIS A 121 -0.22 16.32 1.93
CA HIS A 121 -1.55 16.91 2.11
C HIS A 121 -2.58 15.88 2.57
N LYS A 122 -3.79 16.39 2.87
CA LYS A 122 -4.93 15.57 3.29
C LYS A 122 -6.06 15.68 2.28
N ILE A 123 -6.64 14.54 1.96
CA ILE A 123 -7.81 14.43 1.09
C ILE A 123 -9.04 14.09 1.94
N TRP A 124 -10.07 14.90 1.87
CA TRP A 124 -11.36 14.60 2.47
C TRP A 124 -12.15 13.63 1.58
N ASN A 125 -12.43 12.43 2.10
CA ASN A 125 -13.36 11.49 1.47
C ASN A 125 -14.74 11.63 2.13
N SER A 126 -15.72 12.10 1.35
CA SER A 126 -17.07 12.36 1.87
C SER A 126 -17.87 11.08 2.13
N GLY A 127 -17.60 10.00 1.41
CA GLY A 127 -18.28 8.70 1.60
C GLY A 127 -17.84 7.98 2.86
N LEU A 128 -16.57 8.16 3.25
CA LEU A 128 -16.00 7.57 4.46
C LEU A 128 -16.00 8.53 5.66
N HIS A 129 -16.35 9.81 5.45
CA HIS A 129 -16.32 10.88 6.46
C HIS A 129 -14.96 11.00 7.17
N MET A 130 -13.84 10.90 6.43
CA MET A 130 -12.50 10.99 7.00
C MET A 130 -11.51 11.71 6.10
N ASN A 131 -10.45 12.24 6.73
CA ASN A 131 -9.29 12.72 6.01
C ASN A 131 -8.30 11.56 5.78
N ILE A 132 -7.83 11.42 4.55
CA ILE A 132 -6.79 10.48 4.16
C ILE A 132 -5.51 11.27 3.92
N VAL A 133 -4.43 10.88 4.59
CA VAL A 133 -3.11 11.50 4.43
C VAL A 133 -2.45 10.94 3.19
N VAL A 134 -1.94 11.84 2.35
CA VAL A 134 -1.16 11.50 1.16
C VAL A 134 0.29 11.88 1.42
N CYS A 135 1.17 10.92 1.19
CA CYS A 135 2.61 11.12 1.16
C CYS A 135 3.11 11.03 -0.29
N SER A 136 4.17 11.76 -0.61
CA SER A 136 4.78 11.72 -1.93
C SER A 136 6.29 11.64 -1.86
N GLU A 137 6.89 11.11 -2.91
CA GLU A 137 8.32 11.14 -3.13
C GLU A 137 8.64 11.28 -4.62
N ILE A 138 9.81 11.84 -4.91
CA ILE A 138 10.33 11.91 -6.28
C ILE A 138 10.98 10.55 -6.60
N ILE A 139 10.46 9.88 -7.62
CA ILE A 139 10.99 8.59 -8.10
C ILE A 139 12.10 8.82 -9.11
N GLU A 140 11.82 9.69 -10.11
CA GLU A 140 12.75 10.15 -11.11
C GLU A 140 12.50 11.64 -11.39
N PRO A 141 13.41 12.37 -12.02
CA PRO A 141 13.17 13.76 -12.38
C PRO A 141 11.87 13.94 -13.19
N GLY A 142 10.90 14.61 -12.60
CA GLY A 142 9.58 14.83 -13.19
C GLY A 142 8.55 13.71 -12.91
N GLU A 143 8.92 12.63 -12.25
CA GLU A 143 8.01 11.55 -11.85
C GLU A 143 7.80 11.52 -10.33
N TRP A 144 6.55 11.58 -9.94
CA TRP A 144 6.14 11.53 -8.54
C TRP A 144 5.43 10.23 -8.20
N GLY A 145 5.87 9.59 -7.11
CA GLY A 145 5.15 8.52 -6.47
C GLY A 145 4.27 9.06 -5.35
N TYR A 146 3.04 8.58 -5.28
CA TYR A 146 2.07 8.90 -4.23
C TYR A 146 1.69 7.66 -3.45
N MET A 147 1.44 7.86 -2.16
CA MET A 147 1.05 6.80 -1.24
C MET A 147 0.02 7.33 -0.25
N ALA A 148 -1.01 6.56 -0.02
CA ALA A 148 -1.97 6.79 1.03
C ALA A 148 -2.22 5.51 1.81
N GLN A 149 -2.35 5.63 3.13
CA GLN A 149 -2.64 4.51 4.01
C GLN A 149 -3.63 4.94 5.10
N PHE A 150 -4.60 4.10 5.38
CA PHE A 150 -5.59 4.37 6.39
C PHE A 150 -6.27 3.08 6.86
N VAL A 151 -6.93 3.15 8.01
CA VAL A 151 -7.73 2.04 8.54
C VAL A 151 -9.19 2.46 8.52
N TYR A 152 -10.06 1.61 8.02
CA TYR A 152 -11.50 1.81 8.02
C TYR A 152 -12.23 0.48 8.30
N ASN A 153 -13.14 0.47 9.27
CA ASN A 153 -13.90 -0.73 9.68
C ASN A 153 -13.03 -1.98 9.92
N GLY A 154 -11.85 -1.81 10.55
CA GLY A 154 -10.96 -2.93 10.89
C GLY A 154 -10.19 -3.52 9.72
N VAL A 155 -10.22 -2.87 8.56
CA VAL A 155 -9.38 -3.18 7.40
C VAL A 155 -8.38 -2.05 7.18
N TYR A 156 -7.13 -2.44 6.94
CA TYR A 156 -6.07 -1.55 6.53
C TYR A 156 -6.06 -1.45 5.01
N TYR A 157 -6.05 -0.24 4.52
CA TYR A 157 -6.00 0.10 3.10
C TYR A 157 -4.70 0.81 2.76
N TYR A 158 -4.13 0.45 1.63
CA TYR A 158 -2.92 1.04 1.10
C TYR A 158 -3.08 1.24 -0.41
N LEU A 159 -2.99 2.48 -0.86
CA LEU A 159 -2.97 2.84 -2.28
C LEU A 159 -1.61 3.45 -2.60
N SER A 160 -0.95 3.00 -3.66
CA SER A 160 0.31 3.59 -4.11
C SER A 160 0.49 3.48 -5.61
N GLY A 161 1.18 4.46 -6.19
CA GLY A 161 1.52 4.44 -7.61
C GLY A 161 2.30 5.68 -8.04
N VAL A 162 2.95 5.55 -9.20
CA VAL A 162 3.57 6.66 -9.91
C VAL A 162 2.56 7.18 -10.92
N MET A 163 2.03 8.37 -10.69
CA MET A 163 0.95 8.94 -11.49
C MET A 163 0.81 10.45 -11.30
N GLU A 164 -0.13 11.06 -12.02
CA GLU A 164 -0.48 12.46 -11.80
C GLU A 164 -1.16 12.65 -10.44
N ARG A 165 -0.80 13.71 -9.71
CA ARG A 165 -1.36 14.02 -8.40
C ARG A 165 -2.87 14.13 -8.43
N THR A 166 -3.41 14.82 -9.42
CA THR A 166 -4.86 15.01 -9.58
C THR A 166 -5.62 13.70 -9.68
N ASP A 167 -5.08 12.73 -10.42
CA ASP A 167 -5.66 11.41 -10.57
C ASP A 167 -5.63 10.62 -9.26
N PHE A 168 -4.49 10.65 -8.55
CA PHE A 168 -4.36 10.00 -7.26
C PHE A 168 -5.34 10.57 -6.23
N ASP A 169 -5.45 11.90 -6.16
CA ASP A 169 -6.37 12.59 -5.25
C ASP A 169 -7.84 12.26 -5.56
N GLU A 170 -8.22 12.22 -6.84
CA GLU A 170 -9.59 11.85 -7.25
C GLU A 170 -9.92 10.38 -6.92
N MET A 171 -8.96 9.47 -7.09
CA MET A 171 -9.14 8.08 -6.65
C MET A 171 -9.48 8.03 -5.15
N LEU A 172 -8.71 8.73 -4.30
CA LEU A 172 -8.95 8.74 -2.86
C LEU A 172 -10.28 9.39 -2.47
N LYS A 173 -10.69 10.47 -3.15
CA LYS A 173 -11.99 11.12 -2.91
C LYS A 173 -13.18 10.22 -3.22
N LYS A 174 -13.03 9.32 -4.19
CA LYS A 174 -14.09 8.48 -4.71
C LYS A 174 -14.08 7.04 -4.19
N ILE A 175 -13.14 6.69 -3.30
CA ILE A 175 -13.18 5.39 -2.60
C ILE A 175 -14.52 5.27 -1.85
N HIS A 176 -15.18 4.13 -2.00
CA HIS A 176 -16.49 3.86 -1.40
C HIS A 176 -16.72 2.35 -1.20
N PHE A 177 -17.86 1.95 -0.61
CA PHE A 177 -18.30 0.56 -0.51
C PHE A 177 -19.01 0.07 -1.76
#